data_584b9d7c2ea6340978b88f2f742af1b5
#
_entry.id   584b9d7c2ea6340978b88f2f742af1b5
#
_cell.length_a   1.000
_cell.length_b   1.000
_cell.length_c   1.000
_cell.angle_alpha   90.00
_cell.angle_beta   90.00
_cell.angle_gamma   90.00
#
_symmetry.space_group_name_H-M   'P 1'
#
loop_
_entity.id
_entity.type
_entity.pdbx_description
1 polymer ?
#
loop_
_entity_poly.entity_id
_entity_poly.type
_entity_poly.pdbx_seq_one_letter_code
_entity_poly.pdbx_strand_id
1 'polypeptide(L)'
;RCQHEGCTKSAIGKTVLCIEHGGGERCPHCKDWTDSRSGCKKYDGYCATCFKHVFPTDPRSKILREKSHETAVRNYLFEHKIGFIHDKSIYTANCDCSHRRRIDFRILIANTILAVEVDENQHSSYDKQEEEIRYDDLYMVFSGKWIFIRFNPDGYKDHKGNRKNYTLKSRLPVLLQEIEKHIIRIEKEENKDYLEIYKLYYDGYKD
;
A
#
# COMPACT_ATOMS: atom_id res chain seq x y z
N ARG A 1 5.83 -6.48 -29.97
CA ARG A 1 6.34 -5.45 -29.04
C ARG A 1 5.16 -4.71 -28.39
N CYS A 2 5.37 -4.20 -27.18
CA CYS A 2 4.40 -3.35 -26.51
C CYS A 2 4.21 -2.05 -27.31
N GLN A 3 2.95 -1.64 -27.46
CA GLN A 3 2.62 -0.40 -28.21
C GLN A 3 2.67 0.86 -27.33
N HIS A 4 2.98 0.72 -26.04
CA HIS A 4 3.21 1.89 -25.19
C HIS A 4 4.46 2.63 -25.66
N GLU A 5 4.36 3.94 -25.81
CA GLU A 5 5.43 4.80 -26.30
C GLU A 5 6.72 4.62 -25.47
N GLY A 6 7.86 4.45 -26.13
CA GLY A 6 9.15 4.22 -25.48
C GLY A 6 9.37 2.81 -24.89
N CYS A 7 8.39 1.91 -24.94
CA CYS A 7 8.52 0.58 -24.37
C CYS A 7 9.18 -0.43 -25.32
N THR A 8 10.26 -1.07 -24.86
CA THR A 8 11.00 -2.09 -25.63
C THR A 8 10.53 -3.54 -25.33
N LYS A 9 9.66 -3.74 -24.31
CA LYS A 9 9.21 -5.06 -23.85
C LYS A 9 8.25 -5.72 -24.83
N SER A 10 8.17 -7.05 -24.77
CA SER A 10 7.23 -7.80 -25.61
C SER A 10 5.81 -7.65 -25.09
N ALA A 11 4.85 -7.52 -26.02
CA ALA A 11 3.44 -7.65 -25.71
C ALA A 11 3.11 -9.06 -25.22
N ILE A 12 2.09 -9.22 -24.38
CA ILE A 12 1.73 -10.51 -23.80
C ILE A 12 0.31 -10.94 -24.13
N GLY A 13 0.15 -12.24 -24.39
CA GLY A 13 -1.14 -12.83 -24.71
C GLY A 13 -1.71 -12.28 -26.02
N LYS A 14 -3.01 -12.04 -26.04
CA LYS A 14 -3.74 -11.43 -27.16
C LYS A 14 -3.74 -9.91 -27.13
N THR A 15 -3.01 -9.30 -26.18
CA THR A 15 -2.97 -7.84 -26.01
C THR A 15 -1.78 -7.24 -26.76
N VAL A 16 -1.86 -5.97 -27.06
CA VAL A 16 -0.78 -5.19 -27.71
C VAL A 16 0.17 -4.56 -26.69
N LEU A 17 -0.01 -4.85 -25.39
CA LEU A 17 0.73 -4.26 -24.29
C LEU A 17 1.55 -5.33 -23.54
N CYS A 18 2.65 -4.94 -22.91
CA CYS A 18 3.38 -5.79 -21.96
C CYS A 18 2.68 -5.82 -20.59
N ILE A 19 3.10 -6.72 -19.70
CA ILE A 19 2.52 -6.86 -18.34
C ILE A 19 2.49 -5.54 -17.59
N GLU A 20 3.57 -4.77 -17.64
CA GLU A 20 3.68 -3.49 -16.92
C GLU A 20 2.70 -2.42 -17.44
N HIS A 21 2.43 -2.47 -18.75
CA HIS A 21 1.49 -1.56 -19.39
C HIS A 21 0.07 -2.14 -19.51
N GLY A 22 -0.24 -3.15 -18.71
CA GLY A 22 -1.59 -3.70 -18.61
C GLY A 22 -1.93 -4.81 -19.58
N GLY A 23 -0.95 -5.39 -20.26
CA GLY A 23 -1.15 -6.56 -21.12
C GLY A 23 -1.45 -7.85 -20.35
N GLY A 24 -2.10 -8.80 -21.02
CA GLY A 24 -2.52 -10.09 -20.46
C GLY A 24 -3.93 -10.06 -19.86
N GLU A 25 -4.44 -11.26 -19.54
CA GLU A 25 -5.72 -11.38 -18.84
C GLU A 25 -5.57 -10.91 -17.40
N ARG A 26 -6.56 -10.17 -16.92
CA ARG A 26 -6.56 -9.67 -15.53
C ARG A 26 -6.95 -10.77 -14.57
N CYS A 27 -6.36 -10.74 -13.37
CA CYS A 27 -6.74 -11.61 -12.28
C CYS A 27 -8.23 -11.43 -11.95
N PRO A 28 -9.06 -12.48 -11.94
CA PRO A 28 -10.51 -12.35 -11.75
C PRO A 28 -10.90 -11.76 -10.40
N HIS A 29 -10.08 -11.93 -9.37
CA HIS A 29 -10.34 -11.40 -8.02
C HIS A 29 -10.07 -9.89 -7.92
N CYS A 30 -8.98 -9.39 -8.51
CA CYS A 30 -8.59 -7.98 -8.41
C CYS A 30 -8.74 -7.19 -9.72
N LYS A 31 -9.49 -7.69 -10.69
CA LYS A 31 -9.62 -7.04 -12.01
C LYS A 31 -10.14 -5.60 -11.94
N ASP A 32 -11.02 -5.33 -10.99
CA ASP A 32 -11.67 -4.03 -10.79
C ASP A 32 -10.93 -3.12 -9.77
N TRP A 33 -9.78 -3.58 -9.25
CA TRP A 33 -8.98 -2.82 -8.29
C TRP A 33 -7.99 -1.88 -9.00
N THR A 34 -7.65 -0.79 -8.36
CA THR A 34 -6.70 0.21 -8.89
C THR A 34 -5.32 -0.37 -9.19
N ASP A 35 -4.89 -1.39 -8.42
CA ASP A 35 -3.65 -2.14 -8.59
C ASP A 35 -3.85 -3.51 -9.26
N SER A 36 -4.90 -3.67 -10.05
CA SER A 36 -5.20 -4.91 -10.76
C SER A 36 -3.97 -5.51 -11.43
N ARG A 37 -3.72 -6.79 -11.17
CA ARG A 37 -2.57 -7.54 -11.68
C ARG A 37 -2.99 -8.53 -12.77
N SER A 38 -2.06 -8.83 -13.66
CA SER A 38 -2.27 -9.89 -14.65
C SER A 38 -2.40 -11.25 -13.97
N GLY A 39 -3.31 -12.06 -14.45
CA GLY A 39 -3.46 -13.45 -14.04
C GLY A 39 -2.29 -14.32 -14.51
N CYS A 40 -2.08 -15.43 -13.85
CA CYS A 40 -1.05 -16.41 -14.16
C CYS A 40 -1.67 -17.79 -14.37
N LYS A 41 -1.34 -18.45 -15.46
CA LYS A 41 -1.84 -19.83 -15.76
C LYS A 41 -1.50 -20.82 -14.64
N LYS A 42 -0.34 -20.68 -13.99
CA LYS A 42 0.08 -21.51 -12.86
C LYS A 42 -0.89 -21.45 -11.68
N TYR A 43 -1.64 -20.36 -11.58
CA TYR A 43 -2.59 -20.07 -10.50
C TYR A 43 -4.02 -19.90 -11.05
N ASP A 44 -4.36 -20.69 -12.05
CA ASP A 44 -5.72 -20.77 -12.63
C ASP A 44 -6.27 -19.40 -13.04
N GLY A 45 -5.41 -18.54 -13.57
CA GLY A 45 -5.77 -17.18 -14.00
C GLY A 45 -5.73 -16.12 -12.91
N TYR A 46 -5.49 -16.48 -11.66
CA TYR A 46 -5.30 -15.52 -10.57
C TYR A 46 -3.86 -14.99 -10.54
N CYS A 47 -3.64 -13.79 -10.04
CA CYS A 47 -2.29 -13.39 -9.64
C CYS A 47 -1.88 -14.15 -8.37
N ALA A 48 -0.57 -14.30 -8.12
CA ALA A 48 -0.08 -15.10 -6.99
C ALA A 48 -0.66 -14.68 -5.63
N THR A 49 -0.77 -13.37 -5.40
CA THR A 49 -1.32 -12.80 -4.16
C THR A 49 -2.79 -13.17 -3.98
N CYS A 50 -3.61 -12.95 -5.02
CA CYS A 50 -5.04 -13.27 -4.95
C CYS A 50 -5.28 -14.78 -4.91
N PHE A 51 -4.47 -15.58 -5.61
CA PHE A 51 -4.57 -17.03 -5.54
C PHE A 51 -4.39 -17.55 -4.10
N LYS A 52 -3.37 -17.07 -3.41
CA LYS A 52 -3.14 -17.46 -2.01
C LYS A 52 -4.27 -17.01 -1.08
N HIS A 53 -4.83 -15.84 -1.31
CA HIS A 53 -5.95 -15.31 -0.52
C HIS A 53 -7.24 -16.12 -0.75
N VAL A 54 -7.59 -16.41 -2.01
CA VAL A 54 -8.83 -17.11 -2.37
C VAL A 54 -8.74 -18.61 -2.08
N PHE A 55 -7.55 -19.21 -2.26
CA PHE A 55 -7.31 -20.65 -2.10
C PHE A 55 -6.21 -20.93 -1.05
N PRO A 56 -6.40 -20.56 0.23
CA PRO A 56 -5.34 -20.65 1.25
C PRO A 56 -4.92 -22.10 1.54
N THR A 57 -5.79 -23.07 1.33
CA THR A 57 -5.53 -24.49 1.56
C THR A 57 -4.86 -25.21 0.39
N ASP A 58 -4.82 -24.60 -0.80
CA ASP A 58 -4.17 -25.19 -1.97
C ASP A 58 -2.66 -25.39 -1.70
N PRO A 59 -2.08 -26.57 -2.04
CA PRO A 59 -0.64 -26.82 -1.86
C PRO A 59 0.26 -25.76 -2.51
N ARG A 60 -0.15 -25.21 -3.66
CA ARG A 60 0.57 -24.13 -4.34
C ARG A 60 0.63 -22.85 -3.52
N SER A 61 -0.40 -22.56 -2.72
CA SER A 61 -0.47 -21.39 -1.83
C SER A 61 0.57 -21.46 -0.72
N LYS A 62 0.90 -22.66 -0.22
CA LYS A 62 1.90 -22.86 0.82
C LYS A 62 3.34 -22.52 0.38
N ILE A 63 3.61 -22.59 -0.92
CA ILE A 63 4.93 -22.33 -1.52
C ILE A 63 5.13 -20.83 -1.79
N LEU A 64 4.02 -20.07 -1.87
CA LEU A 64 4.08 -18.64 -2.16
C LEU A 64 4.59 -17.87 -0.95
N ARG A 65 5.77 -17.26 -1.08
CA ARG A 65 6.27 -16.29 -0.09
C ARG A 65 5.30 -15.10 -0.01
N GLU A 66 5.07 -14.65 1.19
CA GLU A 66 4.19 -13.53 1.50
C GLU A 66 4.97 -12.46 2.27
N LYS A 67 4.79 -11.22 1.88
CA LYS A 67 4.85 -10.10 2.81
C LYS A 67 3.50 -10.14 3.54
N SER A 68 3.42 -10.89 4.63
CA SER A 68 2.14 -11.37 5.18
C SER A 68 1.25 -10.24 5.65
N HIS A 69 1.81 -9.23 6.30
CA HIS A 69 1.05 -8.14 6.89
C HIS A 69 0.59 -7.13 5.84
N GLU A 70 1.50 -6.66 4.97
CA GLU A 70 1.16 -5.74 3.87
C GLU A 70 0.09 -6.34 2.94
N THR A 71 0.22 -7.63 2.60
CA THR A 71 -0.77 -8.31 1.76
C THR A 71 -2.13 -8.43 2.43
N ALA A 72 -2.18 -8.72 3.73
CA ALA A 72 -3.44 -8.78 4.47
C ALA A 72 -4.13 -7.41 4.55
N VAL A 73 -3.36 -6.34 4.83
CA VAL A 73 -3.85 -4.95 4.79
C VAL A 73 -4.37 -4.61 3.40
N ARG A 74 -3.60 -4.91 2.34
CA ARG A 74 -4.01 -4.71 0.95
C ARG A 74 -5.36 -5.34 0.65
N ASN A 75 -5.50 -6.63 0.93
CA ASN A 75 -6.73 -7.35 0.62
C ASN A 75 -7.92 -6.76 1.39
N TYR A 76 -7.72 -6.46 2.67
CA TYR A 76 -8.76 -5.86 3.51
C TYR A 76 -9.22 -4.49 2.99
N LEU A 77 -8.29 -3.60 2.64
CA LEU A 77 -8.62 -2.26 2.14
C LEU A 77 -9.34 -2.32 0.79
N PHE A 78 -8.92 -3.20 -0.11
CA PHE A 78 -9.57 -3.36 -1.41
C PHE A 78 -10.94 -4.02 -1.31
N GLU A 79 -11.15 -4.97 -0.41
CA GLU A 79 -12.47 -5.55 -0.13
C GLU A 79 -13.45 -4.47 0.35
N HIS A 80 -12.96 -3.47 1.10
CA HIS A 80 -13.76 -2.31 1.53
C HIS A 80 -13.82 -1.19 0.48
N LYS A 81 -13.35 -1.45 -0.74
CA LYS A 81 -13.42 -0.53 -1.89
C LYS A 81 -12.73 0.81 -1.67
N ILE A 82 -11.73 0.86 -0.81
CA ILE A 82 -10.85 2.03 -0.69
C ILE A 82 -9.94 2.06 -1.92
N GLY A 83 -10.00 3.12 -2.69
CA GLY A 83 -9.33 3.28 -4.00
C GLY A 83 -7.82 3.55 -3.91
N PHE A 84 -7.10 2.89 -3.00
CA PHE A 84 -5.64 3.05 -2.86
C PHE A 84 -4.86 2.52 -4.07
N ILE A 85 -3.79 3.21 -4.40
CA ILE A 85 -2.70 2.71 -5.25
C ILE A 85 -1.71 2.00 -4.33
N HIS A 86 -1.40 0.73 -4.62
CA HIS A 86 -0.54 -0.13 -3.80
C HIS A 86 0.87 -0.26 -4.39
N ASP A 87 1.90 -0.17 -3.54
CA ASP A 87 3.34 -0.45 -3.81
C ASP A 87 3.84 0.12 -5.15
N LYS A 88 3.47 1.35 -5.47
CA LYS A 88 3.98 2.05 -6.65
C LYS A 88 4.80 3.26 -6.25
N SER A 89 5.93 3.44 -6.94
CA SER A 89 6.70 4.68 -6.84
C SER A 89 5.84 5.87 -7.23
N ILE A 90 6.05 7.00 -6.57
CA ILE A 90 5.54 8.27 -7.06
C ILE A 90 6.51 8.71 -8.15
N TYR A 91 6.02 8.82 -9.36
CA TYR A 91 6.83 9.16 -10.52
C TYR A 91 6.49 10.58 -11.00
N THR A 92 7.50 11.41 -11.12
CA THR A 92 7.42 12.65 -11.90
C THR A 92 8.50 12.60 -12.98
N ALA A 93 8.15 12.92 -14.20
CA ALA A 93 9.03 12.81 -15.37
C ALA A 93 10.33 13.62 -15.27
N ASN A 94 10.47 14.48 -14.27
CA ASN A 94 11.54 15.48 -14.17
C ASN A 94 12.45 15.35 -12.94
N CYS A 95 12.30 14.33 -12.09
CA CYS A 95 13.16 14.16 -10.93
C CYS A 95 13.67 12.73 -10.77
N ASP A 96 14.98 12.57 -10.76
CA ASP A 96 15.67 11.28 -10.59
C ASP A 96 15.69 10.80 -9.12
N CYS A 97 15.35 11.69 -8.18
CA CYS A 97 15.39 11.43 -6.74
C CYS A 97 14.21 10.60 -6.20
N SER A 98 13.05 10.68 -6.84
CA SER A 98 11.78 10.13 -6.34
C SER A 98 11.51 8.67 -6.70
N HIS A 99 12.21 8.13 -7.70
CA HIS A 99 11.91 6.78 -8.22
C HIS A 99 12.19 5.64 -7.23
N ARG A 100 12.88 5.91 -6.14
CA ARG A 100 13.21 4.92 -5.09
C ARG A 100 12.27 4.96 -3.90
N ARG A 101 11.44 6.01 -3.75
CA ARG A 101 10.51 6.15 -2.64
C ARG A 101 9.19 5.49 -2.99
N ARG A 102 8.90 4.37 -2.34
CA ARG A 102 7.64 3.65 -2.46
C ARG A 102 6.81 3.92 -1.23
N ILE A 103 5.51 3.94 -1.43
CA ILE A 103 4.49 4.02 -0.38
C ILE A 103 3.62 2.79 -0.52
N ASP A 104 3.39 2.07 0.58
CA ASP A 104 2.63 0.84 0.54
C ASP A 104 1.22 1.09 -0.02
N PHE A 105 0.52 2.09 0.49
CA PHE A 105 -0.80 2.48 -0.02
C PHE A 105 -0.93 3.99 -0.04
N ARG A 106 -1.46 4.55 -1.12
CA ARG A 106 -1.74 5.98 -1.23
C ARG A 106 -2.98 6.28 -2.06
N ILE A 107 -3.65 7.35 -1.72
CA ILE A 107 -4.75 7.93 -2.48
C ILE A 107 -4.59 9.45 -2.50
N LEU A 108 -4.82 10.07 -3.65
CA LEU A 108 -4.86 11.52 -3.78
C LEU A 108 -6.32 11.97 -3.66
N ILE A 109 -6.59 12.85 -2.71
CA ILE A 109 -7.90 13.46 -2.48
C ILE A 109 -7.69 14.97 -2.49
N ALA A 110 -8.30 15.67 -3.45
CA ALA A 110 -8.04 17.09 -3.69
C ALA A 110 -6.53 17.39 -3.78
N ASN A 111 -5.97 18.19 -2.88
CA ASN A 111 -4.54 18.52 -2.82
C ASN A 111 -3.83 17.83 -1.64
N THR A 112 -4.30 16.65 -1.24
CA THR A 112 -3.71 15.89 -0.13
C THR A 112 -3.48 14.44 -0.53
N ILE A 113 -2.28 13.92 -0.31
CA ILE A 113 -2.01 12.48 -0.39
C ILE A 113 -2.23 11.88 1.00
N LEU A 114 -3.20 10.99 1.11
CA LEU A 114 -3.35 10.10 2.25
C LEU A 114 -2.55 8.83 1.97
N ALA A 115 -1.55 8.57 2.80
CA ALA A 115 -0.62 7.45 2.69
C ALA A 115 -0.76 6.52 3.89
N VAL A 116 -0.69 5.21 3.66
CA VAL A 116 -0.63 4.18 4.72
C VAL A 116 0.64 3.38 4.51
N GLU A 117 1.43 3.22 5.57
CA GLU A 117 2.65 2.41 5.62
C GLU A 117 2.47 1.30 6.65
N VAL A 118 2.84 0.08 6.29
CA VAL A 118 2.77 -1.10 7.17
C VAL A 118 4.15 -1.34 7.76
N ASP A 119 4.36 -0.84 8.97
CA ASP A 119 5.66 -0.78 9.62
C ASP A 119 5.91 -1.98 10.53
N GLU A 120 6.33 -3.09 9.95
CA GLU A 120 6.72 -4.27 10.71
C GLU A 120 7.80 -3.93 11.75
N ASN A 121 7.61 -4.40 12.99
CA ASN A 121 8.49 -4.09 14.12
C ASN A 121 8.66 -2.57 14.38
N GLN A 122 7.65 -1.76 14.05
CA GLN A 122 7.62 -0.30 14.24
C GLN A 122 8.77 0.42 13.53
N HIS A 123 9.39 -0.19 12.53
CA HIS A 123 10.62 0.29 11.87
C HIS A 123 11.74 0.70 12.86
N SER A 124 11.84 -0.01 13.99
CA SER A 124 12.78 0.33 15.08
C SER A 124 14.26 0.36 14.69
N SER A 125 14.60 -0.23 13.56
CA SER A 125 15.97 -0.26 12.99
C SER A 125 16.25 0.85 11.98
N TYR A 126 15.27 1.71 11.64
CA TYR A 126 15.46 2.80 10.68
C TYR A 126 16.05 4.04 11.35
N ASP A 127 16.97 4.69 10.63
CA ASP A 127 17.54 5.96 11.06
C ASP A 127 16.48 7.08 10.94
N LYS A 128 16.34 7.88 11.99
CA LYS A 128 15.42 9.02 12.00
C LYS A 128 15.77 10.05 10.93
N GLN A 129 17.06 10.25 10.63
CA GLN A 129 17.50 11.17 9.59
C GLN A 129 17.09 10.68 8.19
N GLU A 130 17.16 9.38 7.92
CA GLU A 130 16.66 8.82 6.67
C GLU A 130 15.15 8.96 6.52
N GLU A 131 14.41 8.92 7.62
CA GLU A 131 12.96 9.13 7.60
C GLU A 131 12.61 10.59 7.27
N GLU A 132 13.32 11.57 7.83
CA GLU A 132 13.16 12.99 7.50
C GLU A 132 13.49 13.25 6.02
N ILE A 133 14.62 12.77 5.54
CA ILE A 133 15.01 12.86 4.12
C ILE A 133 13.95 12.24 3.21
N ARG A 134 13.33 11.15 3.64
CA ARG A 134 12.24 10.52 2.89
C ARG A 134 11.03 11.44 2.72
N TYR A 135 10.62 12.14 3.77
CA TYR A 135 9.50 13.08 3.68
C TYR A 135 9.85 14.29 2.81
N ASP A 136 11.08 14.79 2.88
CA ASP A 136 11.57 15.86 2.03
C ASP A 136 11.56 15.45 0.56
N ASP A 137 12.08 14.27 0.23
CA ASP A 137 12.05 13.70 -1.12
C ASP A 137 10.61 13.59 -1.65
N LEU A 138 9.67 13.13 -0.82
CA LEU A 138 8.27 13.00 -1.22
C LEU A 138 7.61 14.37 -1.43
N TYR A 139 7.94 15.36 -0.59
CA TYR A 139 7.48 16.73 -0.76
C TYR A 139 7.99 17.38 -2.05
N MET A 140 9.23 17.11 -2.44
CA MET A 140 9.78 17.58 -3.72
C MET A 140 9.03 17.01 -4.92
N VAL A 141 8.44 15.81 -4.78
CA VAL A 141 7.67 15.16 -5.85
C VAL A 141 6.24 15.68 -5.92
N PHE A 142 5.64 15.95 -4.75
CA PHE A 142 4.28 16.45 -4.63
C PHE A 142 4.22 17.49 -3.52
N SER A 143 4.15 18.75 -3.91
CA SER A 143 4.14 19.93 -3.02
C SER A 143 2.80 20.20 -2.34
N GLY A 144 1.83 19.28 -2.45
CA GLY A 144 0.57 19.33 -1.71
C GLY A 144 0.72 18.89 -0.25
N LYS A 145 -0.41 18.59 0.39
CA LYS A 145 -0.43 18.12 1.76
C LYS A 145 -0.27 16.60 1.84
N TRP A 146 0.26 16.14 2.97
CA TRP A 146 0.50 14.74 3.24
C TRP A 146 -0.09 14.32 4.59
N ILE A 147 -0.80 13.22 4.62
CA ILE A 147 -1.21 12.54 5.85
C ILE A 147 -0.67 11.12 5.78
N PHE A 148 0.20 10.75 6.71
CA PHE A 148 0.72 9.40 6.86
C PHE A 148 0.04 8.68 8.01
N ILE A 149 -0.55 7.52 7.75
CA ILE A 149 -0.96 6.56 8.77
C ILE A 149 0.09 5.46 8.81
N ARG A 150 0.89 5.45 9.87
CA ARG A 150 1.93 4.44 10.14
C ARG A 150 1.30 3.33 10.96
N PHE A 151 1.13 2.15 10.40
CA PHE A 151 0.44 1.03 11.03
C PHE A 151 1.42 -0.08 11.40
N ASN A 152 1.57 -0.35 12.70
CA ASN A 152 2.35 -1.49 13.19
C ASN A 152 1.46 -2.74 13.28
N PRO A 153 1.75 -3.79 12.51
CA PRO A 153 1.02 -5.06 12.58
C PRO A 153 1.49 -5.96 13.73
N ASP A 154 2.63 -5.65 14.36
CA ASP A 154 3.30 -6.48 15.37
C ASP A 154 2.99 -6.06 16.81
N GLY A 155 3.57 -6.76 17.78
CA GLY A 155 3.42 -6.44 19.20
C GLY A 155 3.96 -5.04 19.55
N TYR A 156 3.36 -4.40 20.53
CA TYR A 156 3.73 -3.07 21.03
C TYR A 156 3.53 -2.99 22.55
N LYS A 157 3.99 -1.92 23.16
CA LYS A 157 3.69 -1.57 24.56
C LYS A 157 2.67 -0.45 24.59
N ASP A 158 1.59 -0.63 25.33
CA ASP A 158 0.58 0.42 25.52
C ASP A 158 1.15 1.63 26.28
N HIS A 159 0.36 2.69 26.43
CA HIS A 159 0.75 3.88 27.17
C HIS A 159 1.03 3.64 28.65
N LYS A 160 0.66 2.46 29.20
CA LYS A 160 0.96 2.02 30.56
C LYS A 160 2.19 1.12 30.62
N GLY A 161 2.84 0.83 29.49
CA GLY A 161 3.99 -0.05 29.39
C GLY A 161 3.63 -1.55 29.29
N ASN A 162 2.37 -1.92 29.23
CA ASN A 162 1.95 -3.32 29.12
C ASN A 162 2.13 -3.81 27.68
N ARG A 163 2.71 -4.98 27.52
CA ARG A 163 2.85 -5.61 26.21
C ARG A 163 1.51 -6.07 25.67
N LYS A 164 1.20 -5.64 24.46
CA LYS A 164 0.00 -6.01 23.70
C LYS A 164 0.40 -6.79 22.45
N ASN A 165 -0.38 -7.81 22.13
CA ASN A 165 -0.14 -8.62 20.94
C ASN A 165 -1.49 -9.05 20.34
N TYR A 166 -2.26 -8.06 19.87
CA TYR A 166 -3.52 -8.31 19.18
C TYR A 166 -3.28 -8.93 17.81
N THR A 167 -4.22 -9.72 17.35
CA THR A 167 -4.16 -10.30 16.01
C THR A 167 -4.28 -9.18 14.95
N LEU A 168 -3.64 -9.34 13.82
CA LEU A 168 -3.78 -8.39 12.70
C LEU A 168 -5.26 -8.18 12.34
N LYS A 169 -6.03 -9.28 12.29
CA LYS A 169 -7.46 -9.24 11.95
C LYS A 169 -8.27 -8.30 12.86
N SER A 170 -7.95 -8.22 14.15
CA SER A 170 -8.67 -7.33 15.09
C SER A 170 -8.27 -5.85 14.95
N ARG A 171 -7.12 -5.55 14.33
CA ARG A 171 -6.60 -4.18 14.13
C ARG A 171 -7.03 -3.56 12.81
N LEU A 172 -7.33 -4.39 11.80
CA LEU A 172 -7.73 -3.90 10.47
C LEU A 172 -8.97 -2.99 10.49
N PRO A 173 -10.03 -3.26 11.28
CA PRO A 173 -11.16 -2.35 11.40
C PRO A 173 -10.78 -0.97 11.94
N VAL A 174 -9.85 -0.92 12.91
CA VAL A 174 -9.37 0.36 13.48
C VAL A 174 -8.56 1.14 12.45
N LEU A 175 -7.71 0.45 11.67
CA LEU A 175 -7.01 1.07 10.56
C LEU A 175 -7.98 1.67 9.54
N LEU A 176 -9.04 0.92 9.18
CA LEU A 176 -10.05 1.40 8.24
C LEU A 176 -10.76 2.65 8.78
N GLN A 177 -11.20 2.63 10.03
CA GLN A 177 -11.85 3.79 10.68
C GLN A 177 -10.95 5.03 10.67
N GLU A 178 -9.65 4.86 10.93
CA GLU A 178 -8.70 5.98 10.90
C GLU A 178 -8.52 6.51 9.46
N ILE A 179 -8.48 5.64 8.47
CA ILE A 179 -8.45 6.02 7.05
C ILE A 179 -9.70 6.82 6.68
N GLU A 180 -10.88 6.31 6.98
CA GLU A 180 -12.17 6.94 6.67
C GLU A 180 -12.30 8.31 7.35
N LYS A 181 -11.89 8.42 8.61
CA LYS A 181 -11.82 9.68 9.37
C LYS A 181 -10.96 10.71 8.63
N HIS A 182 -9.78 10.31 8.14
CA HIS A 182 -8.90 11.24 7.42
C HIS A 182 -9.42 11.58 6.03
N ILE A 183 -10.08 10.67 5.32
CA ILE A 183 -10.77 10.97 4.07
C ILE A 183 -11.80 12.09 4.30
N ILE A 184 -12.66 11.95 5.31
CA ILE A 184 -13.68 12.94 5.65
C ILE A 184 -13.04 14.30 6.03
N ARG A 185 -11.94 14.28 6.80
CA ARG A 185 -11.21 15.51 7.18
C ARG A 185 -10.64 16.23 5.95
N ILE A 186 -10.09 15.48 5.00
CA ILE A 186 -9.54 16.05 3.76
C ILE A 186 -10.66 16.65 2.91
N GLU A 187 -11.77 15.93 2.74
CA GLU A 187 -12.94 16.40 1.97
C GLU A 187 -13.56 17.67 2.56
N LYS A 188 -13.47 17.86 3.88
CA LYS A 188 -13.92 19.07 4.60
C LYS A 188 -12.84 20.15 4.70
N GLU A 189 -11.66 19.94 4.12
CA GLU A 189 -10.50 20.85 4.21
C GLU A 189 -10.05 21.16 5.66
N GLU A 190 -10.26 20.19 6.57
CA GLU A 190 -9.91 20.33 7.99
C GLU A 190 -8.44 19.99 8.28
N ASN A 191 -7.70 19.40 7.34
CA ASN A 191 -6.27 19.15 7.44
C ASN A 191 -5.49 20.43 7.12
N LYS A 192 -4.88 21.05 8.13
CA LYS A 192 -4.22 22.36 8.00
C LYS A 192 -2.74 22.24 7.72
N ASP A 193 -2.08 21.25 8.31
CA ASP A 193 -0.63 21.08 8.22
C ASP A 193 -0.23 20.44 6.87
N TYR A 194 0.98 20.79 6.42
CA TYR A 194 1.54 20.21 5.20
C TYR A 194 1.92 18.74 5.36
N LEU A 195 2.29 18.34 6.58
CA LEU A 195 2.63 16.96 6.93
C LEU A 195 2.01 16.58 8.27
N GLU A 196 1.16 15.57 8.27
CA GLU A 196 0.60 14.97 9.48
C GLU A 196 0.99 13.49 9.52
N ILE A 197 1.42 12.98 10.68
CA ILE A 197 1.84 11.59 10.87
C ILE A 197 1.08 10.99 12.04
N TYR A 198 0.32 9.94 11.79
CA TYR A 198 -0.47 9.19 12.77
C TYR A 198 0.10 7.79 12.93
N LYS A 199 0.41 7.40 14.15
CA LYS A 199 0.99 6.10 14.48
C LYS A 199 -0.05 5.21 15.17
N LEU A 200 -0.43 4.10 14.53
CA LEU A 200 -1.34 3.12 15.09
C LEU A 200 -0.57 1.91 15.62
N TYR A 201 -0.86 1.54 16.88
CA TYR A 201 -0.26 0.39 17.55
C TYR A 201 1.27 0.45 17.72
N TYR A 202 1.81 1.65 17.82
CA TYR A 202 3.19 1.87 18.24
C TYR A 202 3.31 1.90 19.76
N ASP A 203 4.54 1.78 20.28
CA ASP A 203 4.79 1.93 21.70
C ASP A 203 4.25 3.28 22.21
N GLY A 204 3.50 3.23 23.32
CA GLY A 204 2.78 4.37 23.84
C GLY A 204 1.36 4.57 23.30
N TYR A 205 0.91 3.72 22.38
CA TYR A 205 -0.46 3.80 21.82
C TYR A 205 -1.52 3.66 22.94
N LYS A 206 -2.57 4.46 22.81
CA LYS A 206 -3.75 4.39 23.68
C LYS A 206 -4.83 3.62 22.94
N ASP A 207 -5.16 2.44 23.47
CA ASP A 207 -6.26 1.62 22.97
C ASP A 207 -7.61 2.29 23.19
#